data_59a7cd13ec1c2aec2e973a4cf52e027a
#
_entry.id   59a7cd13ec1c2aec2e973a4cf52e027a
#
_cell.length_a   1.000
_cell.length_b   1.000
_cell.length_c   1.000
_cell.angle_alpha   90.00
_cell.angle_beta   90.00
_cell.angle_gamma   90.00
#
_symmetry.space_group_name_H-M   'P 1'
#
loop_
_entity.id
_entity.type
_entity.pdbx_description
1 polymer ?
#
loop_
_entity_poly.entity_id
_entity_poly.type
_entity_poly.pdbx_seq_one_letter_code
_entity_poly.pdbx_strand_id
1 'polypeptide(L)'
;MDTNLRISDETIKGAFSVVNPNWNYSDKSIIASIESSVTDRLTDYGYETSKTGFSFGSAWEQYDDVIFSPKLRTYYEKLDTNQSATANLKKQEGEYFDTSFAYALDLDKRNQRFQTTSGYRSRFNQSIPLVSEDTAFYNSYEFTTFNQISDMVTRLSIQGSAINAIGDEDVRVSKRLYIPSRKLRGFESGKIGPKDSGDYIGGNYTAVLNASTTLPEFGANLESIDFQLFLDAANVWGVDYDSSLDISELRSSIGFGVDWYTMVGPLNFSIAQPISKADTDKTETIRFNIGTTF
;
A
#
# COMPACT_ATOMS: atom_id res chain seq x y z
N MET A 1 -7.76 -17.88 -15.44
CA MET A 1 -6.31 -18.01 -15.19
C MET A 1 -5.68 -16.67 -15.49
N ASP A 2 -4.99 -16.09 -14.54
CA ASP A 2 -4.39 -14.77 -14.70
C ASP A 2 -2.89 -14.88 -14.43
N THR A 3 -2.10 -14.24 -15.29
CA THR A 3 -0.66 -14.10 -15.12
C THR A 3 -0.36 -12.61 -14.99
N ASN A 4 0.35 -12.22 -13.96
CA ASN A 4 0.73 -10.83 -13.71
C ASN A 4 2.24 -10.73 -13.59
N LEU A 5 2.84 -9.83 -14.37
CA LEU A 5 4.24 -9.43 -14.25
C LEU A 5 4.27 -7.94 -13.93
N ARG A 6 4.89 -7.59 -12.80
CA ARG A 6 5.11 -6.20 -12.39
C ARG A 6 6.61 -5.93 -12.31
N ILE A 7 7.05 -4.88 -12.98
CA ILE A 7 8.43 -4.42 -12.95
C ILE A 7 8.42 -2.97 -12.50
N SER A 8 9.25 -2.64 -11.52
CA SER A 8 9.55 -1.27 -11.08
C SER A 8 11.04 -1.15 -10.81
N ASP A 9 11.52 0.04 -10.50
CA ASP A 9 12.95 0.30 -10.22
C ASP A 9 13.50 -0.54 -9.06
N GLU A 10 12.65 -0.84 -8.06
CA GLU A 10 13.04 -1.61 -6.87
C GLU A 10 12.55 -3.06 -6.89
N THR A 11 11.55 -3.42 -7.71
CA THR A 11 10.89 -4.72 -7.56
C THR A 11 10.55 -5.35 -8.90
N ILE A 12 10.92 -6.61 -9.04
CA ILE A 12 10.42 -7.51 -10.09
C ILE A 12 9.54 -8.55 -9.42
N LYS A 13 8.27 -8.61 -9.80
CA LYS A 13 7.31 -9.56 -9.25
C LYS A 13 6.57 -10.29 -10.36
N GLY A 14 6.61 -11.63 -10.33
CA GLY A 14 5.80 -12.52 -11.14
C GLY A 14 4.74 -13.21 -10.27
N ALA A 15 3.51 -13.29 -10.76
CA ALA A 15 2.46 -14.05 -10.10
C ALA A 15 1.61 -14.80 -11.14
N PHE A 16 1.26 -16.03 -10.80
CA PHE A 16 0.30 -16.84 -11.52
C PHE A 16 -0.86 -17.19 -10.60
N SER A 17 -2.08 -16.93 -11.04
CA SER A 17 -3.27 -17.23 -10.26
C SER A 17 -4.33 -17.97 -11.05
N VAL A 18 -5.04 -18.86 -10.36
CA VAL A 18 -6.22 -19.55 -10.84
C VAL A 18 -7.38 -19.15 -9.97
N VAL A 19 -8.42 -18.63 -10.60
CA VAL A 19 -9.64 -18.18 -9.93
C VAL A 19 -10.81 -18.99 -10.46
N ASN A 20 -11.59 -19.57 -9.54
CA ASN A 20 -12.91 -20.09 -9.85
C ASN A 20 -13.94 -19.17 -9.15
N PRO A 21 -14.67 -18.33 -9.90
CA PRO A 21 -15.54 -17.30 -9.30
C PRO A 21 -16.81 -17.84 -8.67
N ASN A 22 -17.22 -19.08 -9.00
CA ASN A 22 -18.43 -19.71 -8.51
C ASN A 22 -18.17 -21.20 -8.22
N TRP A 23 -17.45 -21.46 -7.11
CA TRP A 23 -17.08 -22.80 -6.72
C TRP A 23 -18.32 -23.62 -6.33
N ASN A 24 -18.53 -24.71 -7.05
CA ASN A 24 -19.63 -25.65 -6.79
C ASN A 24 -21.00 -24.95 -6.75
N TYR A 25 -21.22 -23.93 -7.59
CA TYR A 25 -22.48 -23.14 -7.66
C TYR A 25 -22.88 -22.50 -6.32
N SER A 26 -21.92 -22.13 -5.48
CA SER A 26 -22.15 -21.65 -4.12
C SER A 26 -21.95 -20.12 -3.94
N ASP A 27 -21.78 -19.38 -5.04
CA ASP A 27 -21.46 -17.93 -5.06
C ASP A 27 -20.18 -17.58 -4.29
N LYS A 28 -19.34 -18.59 -4.02
CA LYS A 28 -18.02 -18.44 -3.40
C LYS A 28 -16.95 -18.55 -4.46
N SER A 29 -16.05 -17.60 -4.48
CA SER A 29 -14.84 -17.71 -5.29
C SER A 29 -13.75 -18.48 -4.56
N ILE A 30 -12.97 -19.28 -5.30
CA ILE A 30 -11.73 -19.88 -4.80
C ILE A 30 -10.58 -19.36 -5.64
N ILE A 31 -9.48 -19.01 -4.96
CA ILE A 31 -8.29 -18.43 -5.57
C ILE A 31 -7.07 -19.19 -5.06
N ALA A 32 -6.27 -19.70 -5.97
CA ALA A 32 -4.94 -20.22 -5.68
C ALA A 32 -3.91 -19.42 -6.46
N SER A 33 -2.80 -19.04 -5.84
CA SER A 33 -1.75 -18.30 -6.51
C SER A 33 -0.36 -18.70 -6.05
N ILE A 34 0.58 -18.62 -6.98
CA ILE A 34 2.03 -18.72 -6.73
C ILE A 34 2.61 -17.38 -7.13
N GLU A 35 3.49 -16.85 -6.30
CA GLU A 35 4.18 -15.59 -6.59
C GLU A 35 5.66 -15.67 -6.25
N SER A 36 6.47 -14.97 -7.04
CA SER A 36 7.88 -14.78 -6.77
C SER A 36 8.22 -13.31 -7.00
N SER A 37 9.00 -12.72 -6.10
CA SER A 37 9.43 -11.34 -6.21
C SER A 37 10.86 -11.18 -5.72
N VAL A 38 11.60 -10.32 -6.40
CA VAL A 38 12.89 -9.80 -5.94
C VAL A 38 12.71 -8.31 -5.74
N THR A 39 13.09 -7.82 -4.57
CA THR A 39 13.03 -6.40 -4.23
C THR A 39 14.42 -5.95 -3.84
N ASP A 40 15.04 -5.12 -4.70
CA ASP A 40 16.33 -4.48 -4.45
C ASP A 40 16.11 -3.12 -3.80
N ARG A 41 16.54 -2.99 -2.56
CA ARG A 41 16.49 -1.78 -1.74
C ARG A 41 17.84 -1.48 -1.09
N LEU A 42 18.92 -1.97 -1.67
CA LEU A 42 20.28 -1.82 -1.12
C LEU A 42 20.73 -0.36 -1.01
N THR A 43 20.31 0.51 -1.95
CA THR A 43 20.80 1.89 -2.04
C THR A 43 20.22 2.82 -0.97
N ASP A 44 18.90 2.77 -0.76
CA ASP A 44 18.21 3.74 0.11
C ASP A 44 17.65 3.11 1.40
N TYR A 45 17.63 1.78 1.49
CA TYR A 45 17.02 1.03 2.60
C TYR A 45 17.98 -0.01 3.21
N GLY A 46 19.13 -0.21 2.59
CA GLY A 46 20.18 -1.08 3.13
C GLY A 46 19.95 -2.58 2.99
N TYR A 47 18.92 -3.05 2.28
CA TYR A 47 18.61 -4.48 2.13
C TYR A 47 18.00 -4.85 0.78
N GLU A 48 18.08 -6.14 0.45
CA GLU A 48 17.34 -6.76 -0.64
C GLU A 48 16.58 -7.99 -0.15
N THR A 49 15.50 -8.35 -0.83
CA THR A 49 14.75 -9.57 -0.54
C THR A 49 14.41 -10.35 -1.79
N SER A 50 14.52 -11.68 -1.69
CA SER A 50 13.96 -12.62 -2.65
C SER A 50 12.87 -13.42 -1.94
N LYS A 51 11.63 -13.35 -2.45
CA LYS A 51 10.47 -13.94 -1.81
C LYS A 51 9.70 -14.80 -2.79
N THR A 52 9.45 -16.05 -2.44
CA THR A 52 8.62 -16.97 -3.22
C THR A 52 7.55 -17.58 -2.33
N GLY A 53 6.33 -17.64 -2.82
CA GLY A 53 5.24 -18.13 -1.99
C GLY A 53 4.06 -18.66 -2.75
N PHE A 54 3.22 -19.32 -1.98
CA PHE A 54 1.94 -19.86 -2.40
C PHE A 54 0.83 -19.27 -1.54
N SER A 55 -0.33 -19.06 -2.14
CA SER A 55 -1.51 -18.69 -1.36
C SER A 55 -2.77 -19.38 -1.87
N PHE A 56 -3.65 -19.69 -0.92
CA PHE A 56 -4.96 -20.25 -1.18
C PHE A 56 -6.02 -19.46 -0.41
N GLY A 57 -7.08 -19.05 -1.05
CA GLY A 57 -8.13 -18.25 -0.45
C GLY A 57 -9.48 -18.45 -1.07
N SER A 58 -10.46 -17.85 -0.43
CA SER A 58 -11.84 -17.80 -0.90
C SER A 58 -12.40 -16.40 -0.66
N ALA A 59 -13.47 -16.04 -1.37
CA ALA A 59 -14.20 -14.81 -1.10
C ALA A 59 -15.69 -15.04 -1.34
N TRP A 60 -16.51 -14.47 -0.46
CA TRP A 60 -17.98 -14.52 -0.57
C TRP A 60 -18.61 -13.32 0.14
N GLU A 61 -19.81 -13.01 -0.25
CA GLU A 61 -20.62 -12.03 0.45
C GLU A 61 -21.12 -12.65 1.76
N GLN A 62 -20.64 -12.14 2.91
CA GLN A 62 -20.98 -12.65 4.24
C GLN A 62 -22.22 -11.95 4.81
N TYR A 63 -22.38 -10.67 4.52
CA TYR A 63 -23.52 -9.81 4.82
C TYR A 63 -23.77 -8.92 3.61
N ASP A 64 -24.91 -8.27 3.53
CA ASP A 64 -25.28 -7.36 2.44
C ASP A 64 -24.15 -6.33 2.17
N ASP A 65 -23.58 -6.41 0.97
CA ASP A 65 -22.45 -5.57 0.51
C ASP A 65 -21.11 -5.75 1.27
N VAL A 66 -21.01 -6.75 2.16
CA VAL A 66 -19.75 -7.07 2.87
C VAL A 66 -19.16 -8.35 2.34
N ILE A 67 -18.05 -8.23 1.65
CA ILE A 67 -17.27 -9.37 1.16
C ILE A 67 -16.23 -9.77 2.22
N PHE A 68 -16.30 -11.04 2.66
CA PHE A 68 -15.28 -11.66 3.49
C PHE A 68 -14.34 -12.49 2.61
N SER A 69 -13.03 -12.25 2.77
CA SER A 69 -12.00 -12.86 1.93
C SER A 69 -10.88 -13.47 2.78
N PRO A 70 -11.07 -14.69 3.33
CA PRO A 70 -10.00 -15.41 4.05
C PRO A 70 -8.97 -15.97 3.08
N LYS A 71 -7.69 -15.99 3.52
CA LYS A 71 -6.57 -16.45 2.72
C LYS A 71 -5.46 -17.05 3.60
N LEU A 72 -4.99 -18.24 3.27
CA LEU A 72 -3.77 -18.81 3.79
C LEU A 72 -2.62 -18.42 2.86
N ARG A 73 -1.51 -17.97 3.43
CA ARG A 73 -0.30 -17.58 2.69
C ARG A 73 0.91 -18.25 3.30
N THR A 74 1.77 -18.78 2.45
CA THR A 74 3.05 -19.37 2.85
C THR A 74 4.13 -18.78 1.96
N TYR A 75 5.19 -18.26 2.57
CA TYR A 75 6.31 -17.66 1.88
C TYR A 75 7.62 -18.17 2.43
N TYR A 76 8.57 -18.31 1.52
CA TYR A 76 9.98 -18.38 1.82
C TYR A 76 10.62 -17.07 1.36
N GLU A 77 11.35 -16.44 2.26
CA GLU A 77 12.00 -15.14 2.03
C GLU A 77 13.47 -15.24 2.40
N LYS A 78 14.36 -14.80 1.51
CA LYS A 78 15.76 -14.55 1.79
C LYS A 78 15.95 -13.03 1.87
N LEU A 79 16.59 -12.58 2.96
CA LEU A 79 16.96 -11.18 3.19
C LEU A 79 18.47 -11.06 3.28
N ASP A 80 19.04 -10.25 2.41
CA ASP A 80 20.45 -9.89 2.40
C ASP A 80 20.59 -8.38 2.64
N THR A 81 21.68 -7.93 3.29
CA THR A 81 21.91 -6.49 3.57
C THR A 81 23.13 -5.95 2.87
N ASN A 82 23.20 -4.62 2.76
CA ASN A 82 24.34 -3.92 2.23
C ASN A 82 25.56 -4.06 3.19
N GLN A 83 26.78 -4.04 2.67
CA GLN A 83 28.01 -4.06 3.49
C GLN A 83 28.09 -2.88 4.47
N SER A 84 27.54 -1.72 4.10
CA SER A 84 27.46 -0.52 4.95
C SER A 84 26.26 -0.50 5.90
N ALA A 85 25.37 -1.48 5.84
CA ALA A 85 24.20 -1.55 6.71
C ALA A 85 24.58 -1.61 8.19
N THR A 86 23.71 -1.08 9.05
CA THR A 86 23.93 -1.08 10.50
C THR A 86 23.94 -2.49 11.09
N ALA A 87 24.46 -2.62 12.30
CA ALA A 87 24.46 -3.91 13.01
C ALA A 87 23.04 -4.43 13.24
N ASN A 88 22.06 -3.52 13.40
CA ASN A 88 20.65 -3.90 13.59
C ASN A 88 20.02 -4.47 12.32
N LEU A 89 20.33 -3.91 11.15
CA LEU A 89 19.91 -4.48 9.87
C LEU A 89 20.61 -5.81 9.59
N LYS A 90 21.94 -5.89 9.80
CA LYS A 90 22.71 -7.12 9.59
C LYS A 90 22.27 -8.31 10.45
N LYS A 91 21.74 -8.07 11.64
CA LYS A 91 21.15 -9.14 12.48
C LYS A 91 19.92 -9.79 11.84
N GLN A 92 19.27 -9.10 10.89
CA GLN A 92 18.08 -9.56 10.20
C GLN A 92 18.38 -10.30 8.89
N GLU A 93 19.66 -10.44 8.51
CA GLU A 93 20.04 -11.30 7.38
C GLU A 93 19.67 -12.75 7.66
N GLY A 94 19.08 -13.40 6.67
CA GLY A 94 18.69 -14.80 6.82
C GLY A 94 17.64 -15.26 5.83
N GLU A 95 17.23 -16.49 6.07
CA GLU A 95 16.19 -17.18 5.33
C GLU A 95 15.02 -17.43 6.27
N TYR A 96 13.82 -17.09 5.84
CA TYR A 96 12.65 -17.08 6.69
C TYR A 96 11.50 -17.84 6.02
N PHE A 97 10.85 -18.66 6.80
CA PHE A 97 9.63 -19.35 6.39
C PHE A 97 8.44 -18.80 7.18
N ASP A 98 7.49 -18.20 6.48
CA ASP A 98 6.32 -17.57 7.06
C ASP A 98 5.05 -18.21 6.53
N THR A 99 4.19 -18.68 7.42
CA THR A 99 2.80 -19.05 7.12
C THR A 99 1.86 -18.19 7.93
N SER A 100 0.91 -17.54 7.27
CA SER A 100 -0.07 -16.66 7.90
C SER A 100 -1.48 -16.92 7.41
N PHE A 101 -2.44 -16.74 8.31
CA PHE A 101 -3.84 -16.62 7.97
C PHE A 101 -4.18 -15.13 7.84
N ALA A 102 -4.61 -14.72 6.67
CA ALA A 102 -5.03 -13.36 6.41
C ALA A 102 -6.51 -13.32 6.05
N TYR A 103 -7.19 -12.22 6.37
CA TYR A 103 -8.54 -11.99 5.87
C TYR A 103 -8.79 -10.51 5.61
N ALA A 104 -9.75 -10.25 4.75
CA ALA A 104 -10.28 -8.93 4.51
C ALA A 104 -11.81 -8.92 4.71
N LEU A 105 -12.30 -7.82 5.27
CA LEU A 105 -13.71 -7.43 5.28
C LEU A 105 -13.82 -6.17 4.43
N ASP A 106 -14.57 -6.22 3.35
CA ASP A 106 -14.69 -5.14 2.37
C ASP A 106 -16.17 -4.79 2.17
N LEU A 107 -16.59 -3.64 2.72
CA LEU A 107 -17.91 -3.04 2.54
C LEU A 107 -17.82 -1.98 1.46
N ASP A 108 -18.46 -2.19 0.31
CA ASP A 108 -18.43 -1.28 -0.83
C ASP A 108 -19.84 -0.78 -1.16
N LYS A 109 -20.15 0.43 -0.71
CA LYS A 109 -21.41 1.16 -0.93
C LYS A 109 -21.25 2.31 -1.94
N ARG A 110 -20.24 2.25 -2.80
CA ARG A 110 -20.07 3.23 -3.87
C ARG A 110 -21.11 3.02 -4.97
N ASN A 111 -21.56 4.11 -5.57
CA ASN A 111 -22.51 4.03 -6.71
C ASN A 111 -21.92 3.28 -7.91
N GLN A 112 -20.60 3.36 -8.12
CA GLN A 112 -19.87 2.63 -9.14
C GLN A 112 -18.40 2.48 -8.73
N ARG A 113 -17.71 1.45 -9.26
CA ARG A 113 -16.31 1.19 -8.90
C ARG A 113 -15.32 2.09 -9.61
N PHE A 114 -15.67 2.55 -10.79
CA PHE A 114 -14.87 3.41 -11.65
C PHE A 114 -15.57 4.78 -11.76
N GLN A 115 -14.83 5.89 -11.70
CA GLN A 115 -15.37 7.26 -11.67
C GLN A 115 -16.49 7.41 -10.61
N THR A 116 -16.20 6.95 -9.40
CA THR A 116 -17.15 7.03 -8.27
C THR A 116 -17.52 8.48 -7.98
N THR A 117 -18.82 8.79 -7.92
CA THR A 117 -19.32 10.12 -7.58
C THR A 117 -19.94 10.19 -6.20
N SER A 118 -20.42 9.08 -5.66
CA SER A 118 -21.09 9.05 -4.36
C SER A 118 -20.93 7.72 -3.64
N GLY A 119 -21.15 7.74 -2.33
CA GLY A 119 -21.07 6.57 -1.49
C GLY A 119 -19.73 6.42 -0.78
N TYR A 120 -19.48 5.24 -0.23
CA TYR A 120 -18.26 4.99 0.54
C TYR A 120 -17.80 3.55 0.42
N ARG A 121 -16.54 3.31 0.77
CA ARG A 121 -15.95 2.00 0.95
C ARG A 121 -15.22 1.94 2.27
N SER A 122 -15.41 0.84 2.99
CA SER A 122 -14.73 0.53 4.26
C SER A 122 -14.06 -0.82 4.14
N ARG A 123 -12.74 -0.88 4.37
CA ARG A 123 -11.98 -2.11 4.25
C ARG A 123 -11.08 -2.32 5.46
N PHE A 124 -11.24 -3.48 6.09
CA PHE A 124 -10.35 -3.96 7.14
C PHE A 124 -9.58 -5.17 6.66
N ASN A 125 -8.27 -5.20 6.89
CA ASN A 125 -7.42 -6.35 6.61
C ASN A 125 -6.66 -6.73 7.87
N GLN A 126 -6.52 -8.03 8.10
CA GLN A 126 -5.72 -8.58 9.18
C GLN A 126 -4.90 -9.75 8.67
N SER A 127 -3.67 -9.91 9.18
CA SER A 127 -2.83 -11.08 8.96
C SER A 127 -2.29 -11.57 10.29
N ILE A 128 -2.55 -12.83 10.58
CA ILE A 128 -2.20 -13.52 11.83
C ILE A 128 -1.11 -14.54 11.48
N PRO A 129 0.08 -14.49 12.10
CA PRO A 129 1.10 -15.50 11.89
C PRO A 129 0.65 -16.83 12.48
N LEU A 130 0.82 -17.93 11.74
CA LEU A 130 0.54 -19.29 12.18
C LEU A 130 1.83 -20.05 12.45
N VAL A 131 2.77 -19.99 11.51
CA VAL A 131 4.11 -20.55 11.62
C VAL A 131 5.05 -19.51 11.06
N SER A 132 5.93 -18.97 11.87
CA SER A 132 6.87 -17.92 11.48
C SER A 132 8.03 -17.91 12.47
N GLU A 133 9.22 -17.64 12.00
CA GLU A 133 10.41 -17.49 12.86
C GLU A 133 10.36 -16.14 13.59
N ASP A 134 9.84 -15.10 12.92
CA ASP A 134 9.52 -13.79 13.52
C ASP A 134 8.02 -13.53 13.42
N THR A 135 7.32 -13.69 14.51
CA THR A 135 5.87 -13.55 14.55
C THR A 135 5.44 -12.08 14.54
N ALA A 136 4.82 -11.63 13.45
CA ALA A 136 4.28 -10.28 13.35
C ALA A 136 2.80 -10.26 12.98
N PHE A 137 2.02 -9.53 13.75
CA PHE A 137 0.59 -9.37 13.58
C PHE A 137 0.31 -8.06 12.83
N TYR A 138 -0.31 -8.16 11.65
CA TYR A 138 -0.61 -7.00 10.82
C TYR A 138 -2.09 -6.68 10.79
N ASN A 139 -2.42 -5.38 10.91
CA ASN A 139 -3.75 -4.83 10.75
C ASN A 139 -3.71 -3.62 9.81
N SER A 140 -4.76 -3.44 9.03
CA SER A 140 -5.00 -2.18 8.34
C SER A 140 -6.48 -1.89 8.19
N TYR A 141 -6.80 -0.61 8.26
CA TYR A 141 -8.15 -0.11 8.01
C TYR A 141 -8.08 1.05 7.01
N GLU A 142 -8.96 1.02 6.02
CA GLU A 142 -9.12 2.09 5.04
C GLU A 142 -10.60 2.43 4.91
N PHE A 143 -10.92 3.72 5.02
CA PHE A 143 -12.24 4.26 4.76
C PHE A 143 -12.13 5.35 3.70
N THR A 144 -12.94 5.27 2.65
CA THR A 144 -12.99 6.27 1.59
C THR A 144 -14.44 6.63 1.33
N THR A 145 -14.76 7.93 1.32
CA THR A 145 -16.10 8.45 0.97
C THR A 145 -16.03 9.41 -0.20
N PHE A 146 -17.10 9.44 -0.96
CA PHE A 146 -17.29 10.29 -2.13
C PHE A 146 -18.59 11.05 -2.00
N ASN A 147 -18.57 12.34 -2.26
CA ASN A 147 -19.74 13.20 -2.25
C ASN A 147 -19.71 14.12 -3.47
N GLN A 148 -20.79 14.11 -4.24
CA GLN A 148 -20.96 15.03 -5.34
C GLN A 148 -21.62 16.32 -4.84
N ILE A 149 -20.99 17.44 -5.13
CA ILE A 149 -21.49 18.78 -4.82
C ILE A 149 -21.50 19.55 -6.14
N SER A 150 -22.69 19.74 -6.72
CA SER A 150 -22.84 20.25 -8.09
C SER A 150 -22.06 19.36 -9.08
N ASP A 151 -21.16 19.95 -9.87
CA ASP A 151 -20.34 19.25 -10.87
C ASP A 151 -18.98 18.79 -10.31
N MET A 152 -18.75 18.97 -9.02
CA MET A 152 -17.52 18.55 -8.33
C MET A 152 -17.76 17.27 -7.53
N VAL A 153 -16.77 16.38 -7.53
CA VAL A 153 -16.74 15.19 -6.67
C VAL A 153 -15.65 15.35 -5.63
N THR A 154 -16.06 15.39 -4.36
CA THR A 154 -15.13 15.41 -3.24
C THR A 154 -14.88 13.99 -2.75
N ARG A 155 -13.63 13.64 -2.58
CA ARG A 155 -13.17 12.37 -2.00
C ARG A 155 -12.39 12.63 -0.72
N LEU A 156 -12.73 11.88 0.33
CA LEU A 156 -11.97 11.82 1.57
C LEU A 156 -11.59 10.37 1.85
N SER A 157 -10.31 10.09 2.09
CA SER A 157 -9.79 8.78 2.43
C SER A 157 -8.92 8.84 3.67
N ILE A 158 -9.17 7.94 4.62
CA ILE A 158 -8.40 7.76 5.84
C ILE A 158 -7.89 6.33 5.86
N GLN A 159 -6.60 6.13 6.13
CA GLN A 159 -6.00 4.82 6.27
C GLN A 159 -5.11 4.77 7.49
N GLY A 160 -5.21 3.69 8.26
CA GLY A 160 -4.28 3.34 9.34
C GLY A 160 -3.78 1.92 9.14
N SER A 161 -2.49 1.69 9.41
CA SER A 161 -1.93 0.34 9.45
C SER A 161 -0.99 0.19 10.63
N ALA A 162 -0.96 -1.02 11.18
CA ALA A 162 -0.11 -1.39 12.30
C ALA A 162 0.47 -2.79 12.07
N ILE A 163 1.74 -2.95 12.37
CA ILE A 163 2.40 -4.24 12.46
C ILE A 163 3.12 -4.32 13.80
N ASN A 164 2.88 -5.40 14.54
CA ASN A 164 3.46 -5.58 15.87
C ASN A 164 4.04 -6.99 15.96
N ALA A 165 5.25 -7.09 16.47
CA ALA A 165 5.83 -8.38 16.81
C ALA A 165 5.07 -9.02 17.99
N ILE A 166 5.03 -10.33 18.01
CA ILE A 166 4.48 -11.14 19.12
C ILE A 166 5.66 -11.78 19.83
N GLY A 167 5.86 -11.45 21.09
CA GLY A 167 7.01 -11.87 21.87
C GLY A 167 8.08 -10.79 22.00
N ASP A 168 9.33 -11.22 22.19
CA ASP A 168 10.47 -10.32 22.47
C ASP A 168 11.29 -9.97 21.21
N GLU A 169 10.78 -10.30 20.02
CA GLU A 169 11.46 -10.04 18.76
C GLU A 169 10.97 -8.74 18.10
N ASP A 170 11.85 -8.13 17.32
CA ASP A 170 11.53 -6.91 16.56
C ASP A 170 10.85 -7.25 15.24
N VAL A 171 10.06 -6.33 14.70
CA VAL A 171 9.50 -6.46 13.36
C VAL A 171 10.61 -6.38 12.32
N ARG A 172 10.77 -7.43 11.50
CA ARG A 172 11.75 -7.51 10.42
C ARG A 172 11.56 -6.36 9.42
N VAL A 173 12.66 -5.74 8.97
CA VAL A 173 12.65 -4.57 8.07
C VAL A 173 11.84 -4.80 6.79
N SER A 174 11.84 -6.02 6.25
CA SER A 174 11.04 -6.39 5.08
C SER A 174 9.52 -6.43 5.32
N LYS A 175 9.10 -6.52 6.60
CA LYS A 175 7.69 -6.48 7.02
C LYS A 175 7.24 -5.09 7.47
N ARG A 176 8.16 -4.16 7.73
CA ARG A 176 7.85 -2.80 8.17
C ARG A 176 7.05 -2.01 7.14
N LEU A 177 6.34 -1.02 7.61
CA LEU A 177 5.42 -0.22 6.81
C LEU A 177 6.15 1.01 6.24
N TYR A 178 5.82 1.32 5.00
CA TYR A 178 6.30 2.48 4.25
C TYR A 178 5.12 3.21 3.61
N ILE A 179 5.21 4.52 3.46
CA ILE A 179 4.19 5.31 2.76
C ILE A 179 4.53 5.35 1.26
N PRO A 180 3.69 4.78 0.39
CA PRO A 180 3.88 4.91 -1.04
C PRO A 180 3.51 6.33 -1.52
N SER A 181 4.22 6.82 -2.52
CA SER A 181 4.01 8.17 -3.07
C SER A 181 2.59 8.44 -3.61
N ARG A 182 1.83 7.40 -3.96
CA ARG A 182 0.40 7.57 -4.32
C ARG A 182 -0.49 7.96 -3.13
N LYS A 183 -0.04 7.70 -1.89
CA LYS A 183 -0.74 8.04 -0.63
C LYS A 183 -0.23 9.35 -0.02
N LEU A 184 0.95 9.81 -0.43
CA LEU A 184 1.51 11.10 -0.04
C LEU A 184 2.24 11.69 -1.26
N ARG A 185 1.49 12.39 -2.12
CA ARG A 185 2.04 13.04 -3.31
C ARG A 185 2.95 14.18 -2.91
N GLY A 186 4.01 14.44 -3.68
CA GLY A 186 5.05 15.41 -3.30
C GLY A 186 6.25 14.81 -2.56
N PHE A 187 6.20 13.49 -2.27
CA PHE A 187 7.29 12.76 -1.65
C PHE A 187 7.64 11.49 -2.44
N GLU A 188 8.90 11.13 -2.43
CA GLU A 188 9.35 9.87 -3.02
C GLU A 188 8.80 8.67 -2.24
N SER A 189 8.47 7.59 -2.95
CA SER A 189 7.86 6.40 -2.36
C SER A 189 8.75 5.77 -1.29
N GLY A 190 8.23 5.62 -0.06
CA GLY A 190 8.94 4.98 1.04
C GLY A 190 10.09 5.79 1.64
N LYS A 191 10.38 6.98 1.14
CA LYS A 191 11.54 7.78 1.56
C LYS A 191 11.15 8.92 2.52
N ILE A 192 10.33 8.58 3.48
CA ILE A 192 9.95 9.40 4.64
C ILE A 192 9.99 8.55 5.91
N GLY A 193 10.14 9.18 7.07
CA GLY A 193 10.06 8.54 8.38
C GLY A 193 11.40 8.11 8.95
N PRO A 194 11.42 7.07 9.82
CA PRO A 194 12.60 6.64 10.54
C PRO A 194 13.75 6.22 9.64
N LYS A 195 14.97 6.59 10.04
CA LYS A 195 16.24 6.22 9.36
C LYS A 195 17.22 5.63 10.36
N ASP A 196 17.99 4.64 9.92
CA ASP A 196 19.13 4.10 10.64
C ASP A 196 20.39 4.29 9.79
N SER A 197 21.32 5.14 10.23
CA SER A 197 22.58 5.48 9.53
C SER A 197 22.44 5.88 8.06
N GLY A 198 21.31 6.48 7.69
CA GLY A 198 21.03 6.93 6.32
C GLY A 198 20.01 6.10 5.58
N ASP A 199 19.80 4.84 5.96
CA ASP A 199 18.84 3.93 5.35
C ASP A 199 17.42 4.15 5.88
N TYR A 200 16.41 4.20 5.01
CA TYR A 200 15.00 4.25 5.42
C TYR A 200 14.55 2.88 5.91
N ILE A 201 14.20 2.78 7.18
CA ILE A 201 13.84 1.53 7.83
C ILE A 201 12.34 1.29 7.95
N GLY A 202 11.50 2.27 7.52
CA GLY A 202 10.06 2.23 7.72
C GLY A 202 9.65 2.31 9.19
N GLY A 203 8.40 1.99 9.47
CA GLY A 203 7.87 1.99 10.82
C GLY A 203 6.88 0.87 11.06
N ASN A 204 6.50 0.70 12.31
CA ASN A 204 5.49 -0.29 12.71
C ASN A 204 4.06 0.26 12.53
N TYR A 205 3.91 1.58 12.40
CA TYR A 205 2.63 2.26 12.27
C TYR A 205 2.62 3.24 11.12
N THR A 206 1.48 3.33 10.43
CA THR A 206 1.23 4.37 9.42
C THR A 206 -0.16 4.95 9.59
N ALA A 207 -0.27 6.26 9.35
CA ALA A 207 -1.54 6.95 9.21
C ALA A 207 -1.50 7.82 7.95
N VAL A 208 -2.59 7.81 7.19
CA VAL A 208 -2.72 8.56 5.94
C VAL A 208 -4.09 9.22 5.88
N LEU A 209 -4.11 10.47 5.46
CA LEU A 209 -5.30 11.24 5.13
C LEU A 209 -5.14 11.80 3.72
N ASN A 210 -6.09 11.53 2.84
CA ASN A 210 -6.15 12.12 1.50
C ASN A 210 -7.49 12.81 1.32
N ALA A 211 -7.47 14.06 0.97
CA ALA A 211 -8.65 14.83 0.56
C ALA A 211 -8.43 15.34 -0.86
N SER A 212 -9.42 15.18 -1.72
CA SER A 212 -9.37 15.74 -3.08
C SER A 212 -10.77 16.17 -3.54
N THR A 213 -10.80 17.11 -4.46
CA THR A 213 -12.02 17.51 -5.14
C THR A 213 -11.74 17.67 -6.64
N THR A 214 -12.61 17.09 -7.47
CA THR A 214 -12.58 17.39 -8.90
C THR A 214 -13.00 18.83 -9.13
N LEU A 215 -12.44 19.45 -10.15
CA LEU A 215 -12.86 20.79 -10.61
C LEU A 215 -13.96 20.64 -11.67
N PRO A 216 -14.83 21.63 -11.82
CA PRO A 216 -15.82 21.64 -12.92
C PRO A 216 -15.12 21.51 -14.27
N GLU A 217 -15.79 20.93 -15.24
CA GLU A 217 -15.27 20.82 -16.60
C GLU A 217 -14.99 22.20 -17.22
N PHE A 218 -13.75 22.41 -17.66
CA PHE A 218 -13.31 23.62 -18.31
C PHE A 218 -13.34 23.43 -19.84
N GLY A 219 -14.53 23.60 -20.49
CA GLY A 219 -14.66 23.62 -21.94
C GLY A 219 -15.22 22.35 -22.58
N ALA A 220 -15.65 22.47 -23.83
CA ALA A 220 -16.19 21.36 -24.61
C ALA A 220 -15.08 20.35 -24.98
N ASN A 221 -15.39 19.06 -24.90
CA ASN A 221 -14.55 17.91 -25.28
C ASN A 221 -13.48 17.46 -24.27
N LEU A 222 -13.63 17.73 -22.97
CA LEU A 222 -12.75 17.21 -21.93
C LEU A 222 -13.39 16.12 -21.05
N GLU A 223 -14.45 15.45 -21.52
CA GLU A 223 -15.22 14.40 -20.79
C GLU A 223 -14.35 13.23 -20.30
N SER A 224 -13.17 13.07 -20.87
CA SER A 224 -12.20 12.02 -20.46
C SER A 224 -11.08 12.53 -19.55
N ILE A 225 -11.15 13.78 -19.07
CA ILE A 225 -10.09 14.40 -18.27
C ILE A 225 -10.71 15.04 -17.02
N ASP A 226 -10.33 14.54 -15.86
CA ASP A 226 -10.66 15.12 -14.57
C ASP A 226 -9.49 15.94 -14.03
N PHE A 227 -9.73 17.19 -13.71
CA PHE A 227 -8.80 18.03 -12.97
C PHE A 227 -9.16 17.98 -11.48
N GLN A 228 -8.17 17.85 -10.62
CA GLN A 228 -8.40 17.79 -9.19
C GLN A 228 -7.43 18.63 -8.39
N LEU A 229 -7.91 19.20 -7.30
CA LEU A 229 -7.10 19.72 -6.22
C LEU A 229 -7.03 18.67 -5.11
N PHE A 230 -5.89 18.59 -4.44
CA PHE A 230 -5.72 17.64 -3.35
C PHE A 230 -4.88 18.17 -2.21
N LEU A 231 -5.12 17.58 -1.04
CA LEU A 231 -4.34 17.73 0.17
C LEU A 231 -4.09 16.33 0.73
N ASP A 232 -2.82 15.98 0.89
CA ASP A 232 -2.39 14.72 1.47
C ASP A 232 -1.66 14.96 2.77
N ALA A 233 -1.89 14.10 3.76
CA ALA A 233 -1.12 14.06 5.00
C ALA A 233 -0.82 12.63 5.37
N ALA A 234 0.38 12.36 5.87
CA ALA A 234 0.77 11.03 6.32
C ALA A 234 1.86 11.08 7.38
N ASN A 235 1.93 10.00 8.15
CA ASN A 235 3.04 9.72 9.05
C ASN A 235 3.36 8.23 9.04
N VAL A 236 4.64 7.91 9.27
CA VAL A 236 5.16 6.56 9.52
C VAL A 236 6.09 6.62 10.73
N TRP A 237 5.87 5.76 11.72
CA TRP A 237 6.57 5.77 12.99
C TRP A 237 6.59 4.39 13.65
N GLY A 238 7.23 4.29 14.80
CA GLY A 238 7.39 3.09 15.60
C GLY A 238 8.60 2.29 15.16
N VAL A 239 9.70 2.42 15.90
CA VAL A 239 10.91 1.61 15.76
C VAL A 239 11.09 0.85 17.08
N ASP A 240 10.93 -0.47 17.04
CA ASP A 240 10.90 -1.33 18.21
C ASP A 240 12.29 -1.56 18.82
N TYR A 241 13.34 -1.66 18.00
CA TYR A 241 14.70 -1.94 18.49
C TYR A 241 15.49 -0.71 18.97
N ASP A 242 15.07 0.50 18.59
CA ASP A 242 15.71 1.75 19.01
C ASP A 242 14.74 2.93 18.92
N SER A 243 14.16 3.32 20.04
CA SER A 243 13.21 4.43 20.12
C SER A 243 13.83 5.81 19.77
N SER A 244 15.16 5.93 19.76
CA SER A 244 15.83 7.18 19.38
C SER A 244 15.76 7.43 17.85
N LEU A 245 15.50 6.40 17.06
CA LEU A 245 15.31 6.49 15.61
C LEU A 245 13.86 6.84 15.22
N ASP A 246 12.94 6.82 16.17
CA ASP A 246 11.53 7.06 15.93
C ASP A 246 11.22 8.56 15.78
N ILE A 247 11.08 9.00 14.55
CA ILE A 247 10.71 10.38 14.20
C ILE A 247 9.22 10.40 13.84
N SER A 248 8.39 10.75 14.82
CA SER A 248 6.94 10.88 14.62
C SER A 248 6.57 12.31 14.19
N GLU A 249 6.84 12.66 12.92
CA GLU A 249 6.48 13.95 12.34
C GLU A 249 5.40 13.80 11.27
N LEU A 250 4.41 14.69 11.31
CA LEU A 250 3.37 14.72 10.27
C LEU A 250 3.92 15.38 9.01
N ARG A 251 3.84 14.66 7.88
CA ARG A 251 4.13 15.19 6.55
C ARG A 251 2.83 15.58 5.87
N SER A 252 2.85 16.64 5.10
CA SER A 252 1.70 17.06 4.32
C SER A 252 2.10 17.75 3.02
N SER A 253 1.22 17.66 2.05
CA SER A 253 1.38 18.30 0.74
C SER A 253 0.05 18.76 0.19
N ILE A 254 0.10 19.76 -0.68
CA ILE A 254 -1.01 20.23 -1.50
C ILE A 254 -0.60 20.17 -2.96
N GLY A 255 -1.57 19.97 -3.84
CA GLY A 255 -1.24 19.92 -5.25
C GLY A 255 -2.45 19.89 -6.18
N PHE A 256 -2.11 19.79 -7.45
CA PHE A 256 -3.01 19.69 -8.56
C PHE A 256 -2.79 18.38 -9.30
N GLY A 257 -3.87 17.69 -9.67
CA GLY A 257 -3.83 16.42 -10.39
C GLY A 257 -4.65 16.49 -11.67
N VAL A 258 -4.29 15.64 -12.61
CA VAL A 258 -5.02 15.40 -13.86
C VAL A 258 -5.16 13.89 -14.04
N ASP A 259 -6.38 13.41 -14.09
CA ASP A 259 -6.72 12.04 -14.41
C ASP A 259 -7.27 11.98 -15.83
N TRP A 260 -6.52 11.41 -16.74
CA TRP A 260 -6.91 11.28 -18.14
C TRP A 260 -7.27 9.83 -18.45
N TYR A 261 -8.55 9.60 -18.75
CA TYR A 261 -9.09 8.27 -19.08
C TYR A 261 -8.90 7.97 -20.57
N THR A 262 -7.91 7.12 -20.87
CA THR A 262 -7.59 6.73 -22.24
C THR A 262 -8.03 5.30 -22.55
N MET A 263 -8.01 4.92 -23.82
CA MET A 263 -8.33 3.56 -24.29
C MET A 263 -7.35 2.50 -23.74
N VAL A 264 -6.14 2.89 -23.37
CA VAL A 264 -5.11 2.01 -22.78
C VAL A 264 -5.13 2.01 -21.25
N GLY A 265 -6.06 2.76 -20.66
CA GLY A 265 -6.22 2.92 -19.23
C GLY A 265 -6.04 4.37 -18.75
N PRO A 266 -6.30 4.64 -17.48
CA PRO A 266 -6.15 5.98 -16.92
C PRO A 266 -4.67 6.36 -16.78
N LEU A 267 -4.38 7.60 -17.14
CA LEU A 267 -3.10 8.26 -16.95
C LEU A 267 -3.26 9.32 -15.87
N ASN A 268 -2.42 9.29 -14.85
CA ASN A 268 -2.49 10.23 -13.74
C ASN A 268 -1.24 11.11 -13.72
N PHE A 269 -1.42 12.41 -13.74
CA PHE A 269 -0.37 13.41 -13.54
C PHE A 269 -0.65 14.15 -12.25
N SER A 270 0.38 14.44 -11.48
CA SER A 270 0.26 15.30 -10.31
C SER A 270 1.47 16.22 -10.14
N ILE A 271 1.19 17.44 -9.71
CA ILE A 271 2.18 18.40 -9.26
C ILE A 271 1.86 18.69 -7.81
N ALA A 272 2.81 18.46 -6.91
CA ALA A 272 2.62 18.59 -5.49
C ALA A 272 3.73 19.42 -4.84
N GLN A 273 3.33 20.23 -3.87
CA GLN A 273 4.22 21.02 -3.02
C GLN A 273 4.11 20.52 -1.58
N PRO A 274 5.19 20.02 -0.97
CA PRO A 274 5.22 19.73 0.45
C PRO A 274 4.95 20.99 1.29
N ILE A 275 4.05 20.87 2.27
CA ILE A 275 3.74 21.92 3.27
C ILE A 275 4.55 21.66 4.55
N SER A 276 4.57 20.39 5.00
CA SER A 276 5.32 19.94 6.17
C SER A 276 6.14 18.72 5.80
N LYS A 277 7.42 18.72 6.15
CA LYS A 277 8.37 17.63 5.92
C LYS A 277 9.48 17.66 6.96
N ALA A 278 10.11 16.51 7.21
CA ALA A 278 11.37 16.43 7.95
C ALA A 278 12.57 16.72 7.00
N ASP A 279 13.69 17.11 7.57
CA ASP A 279 14.91 17.39 6.79
C ASP A 279 15.47 16.14 6.09
N THR A 280 15.16 14.97 6.61
CA THR A 280 15.58 13.67 6.07
C THR A 280 14.69 13.14 4.96
N ASP A 281 13.50 13.74 4.74
CA ASP A 281 12.55 13.27 3.75
C ASP A 281 12.98 13.64 2.32
N LYS A 282 12.79 12.72 1.36
CA LYS A 282 12.99 13.00 -0.06
C LYS A 282 11.67 13.39 -0.71
N THR A 283 11.70 14.47 -1.48
CA THR A 283 10.51 15.06 -2.12
C THR A 283 10.56 14.93 -3.64
N GLU A 284 9.40 14.75 -4.27
CA GLU A 284 9.18 14.64 -5.71
C GLU A 284 8.07 15.60 -6.13
N THR A 285 8.37 16.64 -6.91
CA THR A 285 7.38 17.66 -7.27
C THR A 285 6.38 17.20 -8.33
N ILE A 286 6.83 16.43 -9.31
CA ILE A 286 6.02 15.97 -10.45
C ILE A 286 5.97 14.46 -10.46
N ARG A 287 4.78 13.91 -10.60
CA ARG A 287 4.59 12.47 -10.70
C ARG A 287 3.66 12.09 -11.85
N PHE A 288 4.03 11.02 -12.53
CA PHE A 288 3.26 10.39 -13.58
C PHE A 288 3.01 8.91 -13.25
N ASN A 289 1.79 8.45 -13.40
CA ASN A 289 1.42 7.04 -13.26
C ASN A 289 0.55 6.60 -14.43
N ILE A 290 0.71 5.33 -14.82
CA ILE A 290 -0.17 4.65 -15.77
C ILE A 290 -0.96 3.61 -15.00
N GLY A 291 -2.28 3.63 -15.09
CA GLY A 291 -3.17 2.71 -14.40
C GLY A 291 -4.03 3.36 -13.32
N THR A 292 -4.93 2.59 -12.73
CA THR A 292 -5.82 3.07 -11.65
C THR A 292 -5.03 3.31 -10.36
N THR A 293 -5.16 4.49 -9.79
CA THR A 293 -4.53 4.89 -8.51
C THR A 293 -5.44 4.65 -7.29
N PHE A 294 -6.49 3.82 -7.46
CA PHE A 294 -7.54 3.62 -6.43
C PHE A 294 -7.31 2.38 -5.58
#